data_a1d48b5d9dfbbc99f84c597e288b07ac
#
_entry.id   a1d48b5d9dfbbc99f84c597e288b07ac
#
_cell.length_a   1.000
_cell.length_b   1.000
_cell.length_c   1.000
_cell.angle_alpha   90.00
_cell.angle_beta   90.00
_cell.angle_gamma   90.00
#
_symmetry.space_group_name_H-M   'P 1'
#
loop_
_entity.id
_entity.type
_entity.pdbx_description
1 polymer ?
#
loop_
_entity_poly.entity_id
_entity_poly.type
_entity_poly.pdbx_seq_one_letter_code
_entity_poly.pdbx_strand_id
1 'polypeptide(L)'
;MEEKIIDGKRHGMLVLILVIAGYIAGIALIVLGGNMLDASMGMGGVLLAVGLAMVALLWVLLLGLKVVKPQEALVLTLFGKYYGSIRSEGFYFVNPFCAAVNPAARTRLNQSSDSEGPAKGDVLLALANGKQVAPAENGKRVSLKVMTLNNSRQKVNDLMGNPIEIGIAVTWRVVDTAKAVFEVDNYKEYLSLQADAALRNIVRLYPYDMAQGIDTTGDGVADEGSLRGSSELVARRIRDEIQSKVEAAGLEIIEARITHLAYAPEIAAAMLQRQQAAAIIDARKMIVEGAVGMVSLALEKLSADEVVELDEERKAQMVSNLMVVLCSNKDAQPIVNSGSIYG
;
A
#
# COMPACT_ATOMS: atom_id res chain seq x y z
N MET A 1 11.05 21.36 3.98
CA MET A 1 12.51 21.35 4.28
C MET A 1 13.22 20.70 3.10
N GLU A 2 14.32 21.28 2.57
CA GLU A 2 15.06 20.68 1.45
C GLU A 2 16.04 19.63 1.98
N GLU A 3 16.10 18.45 1.32
CA GLU A 3 17.00 17.37 1.70
C GLU A 3 18.43 17.70 1.30
N LYS A 4 19.33 17.79 2.27
CA LYS A 4 20.76 17.96 2.05
C LYS A 4 21.44 16.59 2.01
N ILE A 5 21.72 16.11 0.80
CA ILE A 5 22.43 14.83 0.62
C ILE A 5 23.91 15.02 0.91
N ILE A 6 24.43 14.22 1.83
CA ILE A 6 25.87 14.19 2.13
C ILE A 6 26.51 13.14 1.21
N ASP A 7 26.91 13.56 0.01
CA ASP A 7 27.74 12.77 -0.91
C ASP A 7 29.23 12.90 -0.55
N GLY A 8 29.53 12.76 0.72
CA GLY A 8 30.92 12.80 1.21
C GLY A 8 31.71 11.61 0.67
N LYS A 9 32.96 11.90 0.22
CA LYS A 9 33.91 10.84 -0.15
C LYS A 9 33.93 9.80 0.96
N ARG A 10 33.89 8.51 0.60
CA ARG A 10 33.88 7.32 1.49
C ARG A 10 35.20 7.19 2.28
N HIS A 11 35.52 8.21 3.11
CA HIS A 11 36.79 8.26 3.87
C HIS A 11 36.75 7.41 5.16
N GLY A 12 35.64 6.70 5.45
CA GLY A 12 35.54 5.89 6.66
C GLY A 12 36.65 4.88 6.82
N MET A 13 37.09 4.23 5.73
CA MET A 13 38.17 3.24 5.75
C MET A 13 39.53 3.91 6.04
N LEU A 14 39.79 5.05 5.42
CA LEU A 14 41.03 5.80 5.64
C LEU A 14 41.15 6.29 7.11
N VAL A 15 40.04 6.84 7.63
CA VAL A 15 39.98 7.29 9.03
C VAL A 15 40.15 6.11 9.99
N LEU A 16 39.54 4.95 9.71
CA LEU A 16 39.68 3.75 10.51
C LEU A 16 41.18 3.32 10.59
N ILE A 17 41.86 3.27 9.44
CA ILE A 17 43.29 2.92 9.38
C ILE A 17 44.15 3.93 10.19
N LEU A 18 43.86 5.23 10.04
CA LEU A 18 44.55 6.27 10.80
C LEU A 18 44.31 6.15 12.31
N VAL A 19 43.09 5.83 12.71
CA VAL A 19 42.72 5.62 14.11
C VAL A 19 43.46 4.40 14.67
N ILE A 20 43.52 3.28 13.94
CA ILE A 20 44.25 2.07 14.36
C ILE A 20 45.75 2.39 14.50
N ALA A 21 46.35 3.06 13.52
CA ALA A 21 47.75 3.48 13.58
C ALA A 21 48.00 4.42 14.78
N GLY A 22 47.09 5.34 15.03
CA GLY A 22 47.12 6.23 16.17
C GLY A 22 47.04 5.49 17.53
N TYR A 23 46.18 4.46 17.63
CA TYR A 23 46.14 3.63 18.83
C TYR A 23 47.44 2.89 19.08
N ILE A 24 48.07 2.32 18.05
CA ILE A 24 49.33 1.65 18.14
C ILE A 24 50.43 2.65 18.64
N ALA A 25 50.47 3.84 18.06
CA ALA A 25 51.39 4.89 18.48
C ALA A 25 51.14 5.37 19.92
N GLY A 26 49.86 5.57 20.28
CA GLY A 26 49.48 5.97 21.64
C GLY A 26 49.86 4.94 22.70
N ILE A 27 49.64 3.66 22.42
CA ILE A 27 50.07 2.56 23.31
C ILE A 27 51.61 2.51 23.43
N ALA A 28 52.33 2.68 22.33
CA ALA A 28 53.77 2.74 22.34
C ALA A 28 54.30 3.90 23.21
N LEU A 29 53.66 5.09 23.12
CA LEU A 29 54.02 6.23 23.98
C LEU A 29 53.72 5.97 25.45
N ILE A 30 52.64 5.29 25.79
CA ILE A 30 52.32 4.91 27.17
C ILE A 30 53.35 3.95 27.73
N VAL A 31 53.76 2.93 26.97
CA VAL A 31 54.76 1.94 27.39
C VAL A 31 56.14 2.59 27.54
N LEU A 32 56.55 3.42 26.57
CA LEU A 32 57.82 4.16 26.65
C LEU A 32 57.84 5.14 27.83
N GLY A 33 56.74 5.88 28.03
CA GLY A 33 56.58 6.79 29.15
C GLY A 33 56.67 6.08 30.52
N GLY A 34 55.99 4.90 30.61
CA GLY A 34 56.02 4.05 31.80
C GLY A 34 57.48 3.59 32.14
N ASN A 35 58.20 3.09 31.12
CA ASN A 35 59.59 2.63 31.30
C ASN A 35 60.56 3.76 31.60
N MET A 36 60.28 5.00 31.19
CA MET A 36 61.13 6.16 31.47
C MET A 36 60.81 6.86 32.80
N LEU A 37 59.75 6.51 33.47
CA LEU A 37 59.38 7.09 34.77
C LEU A 37 60.49 6.82 35.84
N ASP A 38 61.12 5.66 35.80
CA ASP A 38 62.16 5.27 36.70
C ASP A 38 63.50 6.03 36.42
N ALA A 39 63.72 6.47 35.17
CA ALA A 39 64.93 7.13 34.73
C ALA A 39 64.84 8.68 34.75
N SER A 40 63.70 9.26 34.47
CA SER A 40 63.42 10.71 34.47
C SER A 40 61.97 11.01 34.71
N MET A 41 61.60 11.39 35.91
CA MET A 41 60.21 11.61 36.36
C MET A 41 59.44 12.66 35.51
N GLY A 42 60.12 13.67 34.98
CA GLY A 42 59.53 14.74 34.20
C GLY A 42 59.13 14.31 32.76
N MET A 43 60.05 13.69 32.04
CA MET A 43 59.90 13.33 30.64
C MET A 43 59.00 12.10 30.48
N GLY A 44 59.13 11.07 31.35
CA GLY A 44 58.27 9.90 31.39
C GLY A 44 56.75 10.23 31.65
N GLY A 45 56.53 11.15 32.61
CA GLY A 45 55.18 11.63 32.94
C GLY A 45 54.50 12.37 31.77
N VAL A 46 55.23 13.20 31.03
CA VAL A 46 54.71 13.91 29.85
C VAL A 46 54.32 12.93 28.73
N LEU A 47 55.17 11.95 28.42
CA LEU A 47 54.91 10.93 27.40
C LEU A 47 53.68 10.09 27.74
N LEU A 48 53.53 9.70 28.99
CA LEU A 48 52.40 8.94 29.48
C LEU A 48 51.10 9.75 29.38
N ALA A 49 51.11 11.03 29.79
CA ALA A 49 49.95 11.92 29.67
C ALA A 49 49.54 12.16 28.22
N VAL A 50 50.49 12.37 27.31
CA VAL A 50 50.23 12.54 25.86
C VAL A 50 49.66 11.26 25.27
N GLY A 51 50.20 10.08 25.61
CA GLY A 51 49.69 8.80 25.14
C GLY A 51 48.21 8.55 25.57
N LEU A 52 47.93 8.82 26.86
CA LEU A 52 46.56 8.71 27.39
C LEU A 52 45.58 9.70 26.71
N ALA A 53 46.00 10.97 26.55
CA ALA A 53 45.17 11.97 25.85
C ALA A 53 44.91 11.59 24.40
N MET A 54 45.92 11.04 23.71
CA MET A 54 45.79 10.57 22.33
C MET A 54 44.80 9.41 22.22
N VAL A 55 44.87 8.40 23.08
CA VAL A 55 43.94 7.26 23.10
C VAL A 55 42.51 7.75 23.38
N ALA A 56 42.33 8.67 24.33
CA ALA A 56 41.01 9.24 24.64
C ALA A 56 40.40 10.02 23.45
N LEU A 57 41.23 10.82 22.75
CA LEU A 57 40.77 11.59 21.59
C LEU A 57 40.40 10.69 20.42
N LEU A 58 41.16 9.63 20.17
CA LEU A 58 40.88 8.65 19.12
C LEU A 58 39.58 7.87 19.37
N TRP A 59 39.24 7.63 20.64
CA TRP A 59 37.96 7.02 21.01
C TRP A 59 36.77 7.86 20.51
N VAL A 60 36.84 9.18 20.65
CA VAL A 60 35.78 10.09 20.16
C VAL A 60 35.64 10.01 18.63
N LEU A 61 36.75 9.90 17.90
CA LEU A 61 36.71 9.77 16.44
C LEU A 61 36.01 8.49 15.96
N LEU A 62 36.12 7.39 16.70
CA LEU A 62 35.42 6.14 16.37
C LEU A 62 33.89 6.31 16.35
N LEU A 63 33.32 7.19 17.19
CA LEU A 63 31.90 7.47 17.23
C LEU A 63 31.38 8.08 15.91
N GLY A 64 32.27 8.73 15.14
CA GLY A 64 31.98 9.31 13.84
C GLY A 64 31.88 8.30 12.69
N LEU A 65 32.31 7.05 12.88
CA LEU A 65 32.25 6.02 11.86
C LEU A 65 30.81 5.47 11.75
N LYS A 66 30.24 5.52 10.54
CA LYS A 66 28.88 5.04 10.25
C LYS A 66 28.90 4.14 9.02
N VAL A 67 28.21 2.99 9.14
CA VAL A 67 28.00 2.05 8.03
C VAL A 67 26.56 2.21 7.55
N VAL A 68 26.38 2.43 6.26
CA VAL A 68 25.07 2.50 5.60
C VAL A 68 24.95 1.31 4.66
N LYS A 69 23.88 0.52 4.82
CA LYS A 69 23.60 -0.64 3.98
C LYS A 69 22.88 -0.19 2.69
N PRO A 70 22.90 -1.02 1.62
CA PRO A 70 22.12 -0.75 0.41
C PRO A 70 20.64 -0.50 0.74
N GLN A 71 20.04 0.48 0.06
CA GLN A 71 18.63 0.85 0.23
C GLN A 71 18.25 1.26 1.66
N GLU A 72 19.19 1.82 2.42
CA GLU A 72 18.98 2.46 3.71
C GLU A 72 19.50 3.89 3.68
N ALA A 73 18.84 4.77 4.41
CA ALA A 73 19.31 6.13 4.61
C ALA A 73 19.54 6.41 6.11
N LEU A 74 20.51 7.27 6.38
CA LEU A 74 20.81 7.74 7.70
C LEU A 74 20.60 9.25 7.76
N VAL A 75 19.56 9.70 8.47
CA VAL A 75 19.26 11.12 8.68
C VAL A 75 20.00 11.59 9.93
N LEU A 76 20.87 12.58 9.77
CA LEU A 76 21.77 13.05 10.81
C LEU A 76 21.37 14.42 11.35
N THR A 77 21.41 14.56 12.67
CA THR A 77 21.25 15.84 13.36
C THR A 77 22.52 16.15 14.16
N LEU A 78 22.92 17.42 14.18
CA LEU A 78 24.03 17.94 14.99
C LEU A 78 23.46 18.96 15.98
N PHE A 79 23.52 18.66 17.28
CA PHE A 79 22.98 19.51 18.35
C PHE A 79 21.54 19.99 18.09
N GLY A 80 20.66 19.08 17.58
CA GLY A 80 19.26 19.38 17.29
C GLY A 80 19.00 20.04 15.93
N LYS A 81 20.03 20.44 15.17
CA LYS A 81 19.88 20.96 13.81
C LYS A 81 20.07 19.85 12.79
N TYR A 82 19.29 19.88 11.70
CA TYR A 82 19.47 18.97 10.58
C TYR A 82 20.83 19.20 9.93
N TYR A 83 21.64 18.15 9.91
CA TYR A 83 22.99 18.17 9.34
C TYR A 83 23.01 17.72 7.89
N GLY A 84 22.25 16.64 7.59
CA GLY A 84 22.09 16.08 6.25
C GLY A 84 21.75 14.59 6.30
N SER A 85 21.44 14.04 5.12
CA SER A 85 21.07 12.63 4.94
C SER A 85 22.13 11.91 4.11
N ILE A 86 22.51 10.70 4.53
CA ILE A 86 23.37 9.77 3.77
C ILE A 86 22.46 8.72 3.17
N ARG A 87 22.37 8.65 1.82
CA ARG A 87 21.50 7.71 1.09
C ARG A 87 22.28 6.63 0.35
N SER A 88 23.55 6.89 0.05
CA SER A 88 24.41 5.94 -0.64
C SER A 88 25.00 4.93 0.36
N GLU A 89 25.12 3.69 -0.10
CA GLU A 89 25.77 2.62 0.66
C GLU A 89 27.27 2.89 0.85
N GLY A 90 27.80 2.52 1.98
CA GLY A 90 29.22 2.62 2.22
C GLY A 90 29.60 2.85 3.67
N PHE A 91 30.90 3.08 3.85
CA PHE A 91 31.50 3.36 5.14
C PHE A 91 31.95 4.83 5.20
N TYR A 92 31.27 5.58 6.05
CA TYR A 92 31.40 7.04 6.13
C TYR A 92 32.01 7.46 7.45
N PHE A 93 32.81 8.53 7.40
CA PHE A 93 33.18 9.29 8.57
C PHE A 93 32.38 10.59 8.59
N VAL A 94 31.59 10.79 9.64
CA VAL A 94 30.82 12.00 9.91
C VAL A 94 31.24 12.59 11.23
N ASN A 95 30.84 13.82 11.53
CA ASN A 95 31.13 14.44 12.82
C ASN A 95 30.70 13.50 13.96
N PRO A 96 31.59 13.17 14.92
CA PRO A 96 31.28 12.26 16.02
C PRO A 96 30.08 12.62 16.87
N PHE A 97 29.72 13.91 16.90
CA PHE A 97 28.58 14.43 17.66
C PHE A 97 27.25 14.36 16.89
N CYS A 98 27.27 13.85 15.65
CA CYS A 98 26.03 13.64 14.88
C CYS A 98 25.24 12.44 15.42
N ALA A 99 23.98 12.68 15.72
CA ALA A 99 22.99 11.66 16.08
C ALA A 99 22.12 11.28 14.89
N ALA A 100 21.87 9.99 14.70
CA ALA A 100 20.90 9.52 13.70
C ALA A 100 19.50 9.52 14.30
N VAL A 101 18.52 10.01 13.54
CA VAL A 101 17.12 10.16 13.95
C VAL A 101 16.21 9.39 13.01
N ASN A 102 15.29 8.60 13.56
CA ASN A 102 14.19 7.98 12.86
C ASN A 102 12.99 7.86 13.83
N PRO A 103 11.98 8.72 13.72
CA PRO A 103 10.84 8.72 14.63
C PRO A 103 9.98 7.46 14.47
N ALA A 104 9.87 6.92 13.25
CA ALA A 104 9.08 5.73 12.95
C ALA A 104 9.79 4.39 13.26
N ALA A 105 10.94 4.41 13.93
CA ALA A 105 11.75 3.22 14.24
C ALA A 105 11.02 2.14 15.04
N ARG A 106 10.08 2.55 15.89
CA ARG A 106 9.33 1.67 16.81
C ARG A 106 7.91 1.34 16.32
N THR A 107 7.47 1.94 15.21
CA THR A 107 6.12 1.76 14.71
C THR A 107 6.03 0.49 13.88
N ARG A 108 5.13 -0.39 14.28
CA ARG A 108 4.78 -1.62 13.58
C ARG A 108 3.36 -1.49 13.07
N LEU A 109 3.19 -1.51 11.76
CA LEU A 109 1.91 -1.38 11.08
C LEU A 109 1.74 -2.55 10.12
N ASN A 110 1.65 -3.79 10.56
CA ASN A 110 1.41 -4.97 9.69
C ASN A 110 2.05 -4.86 8.29
N GLN A 111 3.25 -4.27 8.22
CA GLN A 111 3.96 -4.02 6.99
C GLN A 111 4.90 -5.19 6.70
N SER A 112 5.11 -5.47 5.42
CA SER A 112 6.04 -6.52 4.99
C SER A 112 7.49 -6.30 5.44
N SER A 113 7.85 -5.06 5.84
CA SER A 113 9.16 -4.71 6.37
C SER A 113 9.24 -4.73 7.90
N ASP A 114 8.10 -4.89 8.58
CA ASP A 114 8.09 -5.10 10.03
C ASP A 114 8.47 -6.55 10.27
N SER A 115 9.78 -6.86 10.14
CA SER A 115 10.31 -8.16 10.55
C SER A 115 9.79 -8.46 11.95
N GLU A 116 9.27 -9.66 12.14
CA GLU A 116 8.76 -10.21 13.39
C GLU A 116 9.78 -10.09 14.51
N GLY A 117 9.90 -8.90 15.07
CA GLY A 117 10.54 -8.75 16.36
C GLY A 117 9.51 -9.10 17.42
N PRO A 118 9.87 -9.77 18.49
CA PRO A 118 8.94 -10.27 19.49
C PRO A 118 8.05 -9.14 20.05
N ALA A 119 6.76 -9.41 20.19
CA ALA A 119 5.83 -8.53 20.88
C ALA A 119 6.33 -8.21 22.30
N LYS A 120 5.90 -7.09 22.91
CA LYS A 120 6.35 -6.71 24.27
C LYS A 120 6.23 -7.85 25.28
N GLY A 121 5.22 -8.72 25.13
CA GLY A 121 5.05 -9.93 25.96
C GLY A 121 6.12 -10.99 25.72
N ASP A 122 6.53 -11.19 24.46
CA ASP A 122 7.54 -12.15 24.09
C ASP A 122 8.95 -11.70 24.51
N VAL A 123 9.20 -10.37 24.57
CA VAL A 123 10.45 -9.81 25.11
C VAL A 123 10.59 -10.11 26.59
N LEU A 124 9.52 -9.99 27.36
CA LEU A 124 9.51 -10.30 28.79
C LEU A 124 9.74 -11.81 29.02
N LEU A 125 9.10 -12.65 28.20
CA LEU A 125 9.25 -14.10 28.26
C LEU A 125 10.65 -14.55 27.79
N ALA A 126 11.21 -13.88 26.78
CA ALA A 126 12.55 -14.18 26.27
C ALA A 126 13.65 -13.73 27.28
N LEU A 127 13.46 -12.59 27.96
CA LEU A 127 14.32 -12.17 29.07
C LEU A 127 14.22 -13.12 30.25
N ALA A 128 13.05 -13.63 30.58
CA ALA A 128 12.85 -14.64 31.63
C ALA A 128 13.51 -15.98 31.29
N ASN A 129 13.61 -16.33 30.00
CA ASN A 129 14.22 -17.56 29.49
C ASN A 129 15.71 -17.41 29.12
N GLY A 130 16.36 -16.30 29.45
CA GLY A 130 17.80 -16.08 29.19
C GLY A 130 18.18 -15.99 27.70
N LYS A 131 17.19 -15.86 26.78
CA LYS A 131 17.46 -15.60 25.37
C LYS A 131 17.74 -14.12 25.17
N GLN A 132 18.93 -13.80 24.67
CA GLN A 132 19.25 -12.44 24.23
C GLN A 132 18.29 -12.04 23.10
N VAL A 133 17.37 -11.14 23.41
CA VAL A 133 16.57 -10.46 22.40
C VAL A 133 17.52 -9.52 21.66
N ALA A 134 17.90 -9.88 20.43
CA ALA A 134 18.69 -9.00 19.60
C ALA A 134 17.96 -7.64 19.49
N PRO A 135 18.61 -6.52 19.84
CA PRO A 135 18.01 -5.21 19.67
C PRO A 135 17.66 -5.05 18.19
N ALA A 136 16.48 -4.54 17.89
CA ALA A 136 16.08 -4.25 16.51
C ALA A 136 17.15 -3.36 15.88
N GLU A 137 18.03 -3.93 15.06
CA GLU A 137 19.22 -3.27 14.48
C GLU A 137 18.86 -2.04 13.62
N ASN A 138 17.61 -1.86 13.29
CA ASN A 138 17.14 -0.82 12.37
C ASN A 138 16.57 0.45 13.03
N GLY A 139 16.69 0.60 14.35
CA GLY A 139 16.02 1.71 15.05
C GLY A 139 16.40 3.13 14.61
N LYS A 140 17.55 3.34 13.97
CA LYS A 140 18.05 4.69 13.59
C LYS A 140 18.12 4.94 12.08
N ARG A 141 17.80 3.94 11.26
CA ARG A 141 17.88 3.99 9.80
C ARG A 141 16.50 4.09 9.18
N VAL A 142 16.39 4.81 8.09
CA VAL A 142 15.18 4.90 7.26
C VAL A 142 15.35 3.95 6.09
N SER A 143 14.38 3.04 5.86
CA SER A 143 14.38 2.16 4.70
C SER A 143 13.95 2.93 3.47
N LEU A 144 14.72 2.81 2.38
CA LEU A 144 14.38 3.33 1.05
C LEU A 144 13.77 2.25 0.15
N LYS A 145 13.65 1.01 0.67
CA LYS A 145 13.05 -0.09 -0.04
C LYS A 145 11.56 0.16 -0.27
N VAL A 146 11.04 -0.49 -1.28
CA VAL A 146 9.60 -0.57 -1.48
C VAL A 146 8.98 -1.37 -0.33
N MET A 147 7.98 -0.78 0.31
CA MET A 147 7.26 -1.34 1.46
C MET A 147 5.78 -1.46 1.12
N THR A 148 5.09 -2.40 1.74
CA THR A 148 3.65 -2.58 1.56
C THR A 148 2.95 -2.37 2.90
N LEU A 149 2.04 -1.39 2.92
CA LEU A 149 1.10 -1.18 4.02
C LEU A 149 -0.18 -1.95 3.70
N ASN A 150 -0.61 -2.82 4.60
CA ASN A 150 -1.89 -3.52 4.50
C ASN A 150 -2.79 -3.02 5.63
N ASN A 151 -3.71 -2.10 5.30
CA ASN A 151 -4.66 -1.59 6.27
C ASN A 151 -5.78 -2.61 6.51
N SER A 152 -6.20 -2.69 7.77
CA SER A 152 -7.30 -3.56 8.17
C SER A 152 -8.60 -3.17 7.46
N ARG A 153 -9.52 -4.12 7.36
CA ARG A 153 -10.85 -3.89 6.79
C ARG A 153 -11.58 -2.78 7.55
N GLN A 154 -12.15 -1.86 6.80
CA GLN A 154 -12.94 -0.76 7.33
C GLN A 154 -14.37 -0.88 6.85
N LYS A 155 -15.31 -0.53 7.72
CA LYS A 155 -16.71 -0.37 7.36
C LYS A 155 -16.93 1.06 6.87
N VAL A 156 -17.35 1.21 5.62
CA VAL A 156 -17.60 2.50 4.95
C VAL A 156 -18.91 2.39 4.18
N ASN A 157 -19.65 3.47 4.05
CA ASN A 157 -20.82 3.51 3.20
C ASN A 157 -20.43 3.82 1.76
N ASP A 158 -21.03 3.11 0.81
CA ASP A 158 -20.93 3.41 -0.61
C ASP A 158 -21.76 4.66 -1.01
N LEU A 159 -21.78 5.00 -2.31
CA LEU A 159 -22.59 6.11 -2.83
C LEU A 159 -24.09 5.98 -2.52
N MET A 160 -24.60 4.75 -2.48
CA MET A 160 -26.01 4.45 -2.20
C MET A 160 -26.33 4.42 -0.70
N GLY A 161 -25.33 4.63 0.15
CA GLY A 161 -25.46 4.54 1.61
C GLY A 161 -25.41 3.12 2.17
N ASN A 162 -25.08 2.12 1.37
CA ASN A 162 -24.95 0.74 1.83
C ASN A 162 -23.63 0.57 2.60
N PRO A 163 -23.62 -0.03 3.81
CA PRO A 163 -22.41 -0.33 4.53
C PRO A 163 -21.66 -1.48 3.86
N ILE A 164 -20.40 -1.22 3.51
CA ILE A 164 -19.48 -2.18 2.91
C ILE A 164 -18.22 -2.33 3.77
N GLU A 165 -17.60 -3.49 3.72
CA GLU A 165 -16.29 -3.75 4.29
C GLU A 165 -15.26 -3.73 3.17
N ILE A 166 -14.27 -2.85 3.29
CA ILE A 166 -13.20 -2.68 2.31
C ILE A 166 -11.84 -2.62 2.97
N GLY A 167 -10.86 -3.28 2.37
CA GLY A 167 -9.45 -3.24 2.76
C GLY A 167 -8.58 -2.85 1.58
N ILE A 168 -7.46 -2.20 1.86
CA ILE A 168 -6.48 -1.83 0.83
C ILE A 168 -5.07 -2.26 1.22
N ALA A 169 -4.28 -2.59 0.21
CA ALA A 169 -2.83 -2.68 0.29
C ALA A 169 -2.20 -1.53 -0.51
N VAL A 170 -1.30 -0.81 0.12
CA VAL A 170 -0.60 0.33 -0.48
C VAL A 170 0.88 0.03 -0.56
N THR A 171 1.43 0.04 -1.76
CA THR A 171 2.86 -0.12 -2.01
C THR A 171 3.50 1.25 -2.13
N TRP A 172 4.52 1.53 -1.32
CA TRP A 172 5.10 2.85 -1.16
C TRP A 172 6.59 2.81 -0.84
N ARG A 173 7.27 3.95 -0.98
CA ARG A 173 8.67 4.15 -0.56
C ARG A 173 8.93 5.57 -0.07
N VAL A 174 10.04 5.74 0.65
CA VAL A 174 10.52 7.06 1.06
C VAL A 174 11.39 7.64 -0.05
N VAL A 175 11.01 8.83 -0.55
CA VAL A 175 11.77 9.56 -1.59
C VAL A 175 12.57 10.69 -0.97
N ASP A 176 12.00 11.44 -0.03
CA ASP A 176 12.68 12.51 0.70
C ASP A 176 12.75 12.14 2.19
N THR A 177 13.96 11.80 2.64
CA THR A 177 14.16 11.34 4.02
C THR A 177 14.09 12.48 5.03
N ALA A 178 14.43 13.72 4.63
CA ALA A 178 14.35 14.88 5.51
C ALA A 178 12.88 15.25 5.78
N LYS A 179 12.04 15.27 4.75
CA LYS A 179 10.60 15.46 4.91
C LYS A 179 9.97 14.36 5.76
N ALA A 180 10.29 13.10 5.48
CA ALA A 180 9.73 11.96 6.21
C ALA A 180 10.07 11.97 7.71
N VAL A 181 11.22 12.52 8.10
CA VAL A 181 11.68 12.53 9.50
C VAL A 181 11.29 13.80 10.25
N PHE A 182 11.16 14.95 9.57
CA PHE A 182 11.01 16.25 10.23
C PHE A 182 9.69 16.98 9.93
N GLU A 183 8.99 16.68 8.83
CA GLU A 183 7.70 17.32 8.52
C GLU A 183 6.52 16.61 9.18
N VAL A 184 6.71 15.33 9.56
CA VAL A 184 5.68 14.52 10.25
C VAL A 184 6.31 13.77 11.42
N ASP A 185 5.57 13.62 12.52
CA ASP A 185 6.06 12.92 13.71
C ASP A 185 6.36 11.45 13.42
N ASN A 186 5.50 10.80 12.64
CA ASN A 186 5.64 9.40 12.30
C ASN A 186 5.08 9.14 10.89
N TYR A 187 5.97 9.09 9.91
CA TYR A 187 5.59 8.93 8.53
C TYR A 187 4.83 7.64 8.21
N LYS A 188 5.07 6.56 8.95
CA LYS A 188 4.34 5.29 8.77
C LYS A 188 2.89 5.41 9.23
N GLU A 189 2.68 5.94 10.42
CA GLU A 189 1.36 6.15 10.98
C GLU A 189 0.58 7.20 10.21
N TYR A 190 1.26 8.28 9.81
CA TYR A 190 0.70 9.30 8.94
C TYR A 190 0.19 8.70 7.63
N LEU A 191 0.99 7.86 6.95
CA LEU A 191 0.58 7.15 5.74
C LEU A 191 -0.66 6.29 5.97
N SER A 192 -0.69 5.52 7.06
CA SER A 192 -1.85 4.65 7.38
C SER A 192 -3.13 5.46 7.55
N LEU A 193 -3.07 6.56 8.30
CA LEU A 193 -4.21 7.45 8.51
C LEU A 193 -4.68 8.14 7.22
N GLN A 194 -3.73 8.60 6.38
CA GLN A 194 -4.07 9.20 5.09
C GLN A 194 -4.65 8.18 4.11
N ALA A 195 -4.14 6.96 4.12
CA ALA A 195 -4.67 5.87 3.31
C ALA A 195 -6.11 5.53 3.69
N ASP A 196 -6.41 5.47 4.99
CA ASP A 196 -7.77 5.25 5.50
C ASP A 196 -8.72 6.40 5.15
N ALA A 197 -8.25 7.63 5.26
CA ALA A 197 -9.05 8.80 4.89
C ALA A 197 -9.33 8.87 3.38
N ALA A 198 -8.32 8.62 2.55
CA ALA A 198 -8.45 8.60 1.09
C ALA A 198 -9.40 7.49 0.63
N LEU A 199 -9.24 6.27 1.20
CA LEU A 199 -10.14 5.16 0.93
C LEU A 199 -11.59 5.54 1.18
N ARG A 200 -11.87 6.11 2.34
CA ARG A 200 -13.22 6.53 2.75
C ARG A 200 -13.80 7.62 1.86
N ASN A 201 -12.96 8.57 1.41
CA ASN A 201 -13.38 9.66 0.53
C ASN A 201 -13.75 9.12 -0.86
N ILE A 202 -12.91 8.26 -1.44
CA ILE A 202 -13.12 7.74 -2.80
C ILE A 202 -14.28 6.73 -2.84
N VAL A 203 -14.38 5.84 -1.84
CA VAL A 203 -15.43 4.82 -1.80
C VAL A 203 -16.83 5.43 -1.80
N ARG A 204 -17.03 6.58 -1.16
CA ARG A 204 -18.31 7.29 -1.14
C ARG A 204 -18.76 7.82 -2.51
N LEU A 205 -17.88 7.90 -3.48
CA LEU A 205 -18.17 8.38 -4.82
C LEU A 205 -18.68 7.28 -5.74
N TYR A 206 -18.59 6.02 -5.33
CA TYR A 206 -18.92 4.86 -6.15
C TYR A 206 -19.96 3.97 -5.47
N PRO A 207 -20.94 3.43 -6.22
CA PRO A 207 -21.77 2.34 -5.73
C PRO A 207 -20.95 1.05 -5.64
N TYR A 208 -21.33 0.14 -4.75
CA TYR A 208 -20.72 -1.17 -4.65
C TYR A 208 -20.83 -1.99 -5.93
N ASP A 209 -22.05 -2.03 -6.50
CA ASP A 209 -22.39 -2.75 -7.72
C ASP A 209 -23.01 -1.78 -8.74
N MET A 210 -23.21 -2.23 -9.97
CA MET A 210 -23.70 -1.38 -11.05
C MET A 210 -25.02 -0.68 -10.66
N ALA A 211 -25.03 0.64 -10.79
CA ALA A 211 -26.23 1.47 -10.63
C ALA A 211 -26.54 2.09 -12.00
N GLN A 212 -27.65 1.69 -12.59
CA GLN A 212 -28.09 2.23 -13.88
C GLN A 212 -28.29 3.75 -13.79
N GLY A 213 -27.71 4.48 -14.73
CA GLY A 213 -27.92 5.92 -14.88
C GLY A 213 -27.03 6.82 -14.01
N ILE A 214 -25.98 6.31 -13.38
CA ILE A 214 -25.02 7.10 -12.62
C ILE A 214 -23.71 7.21 -13.40
N ASP A 215 -23.31 8.44 -13.75
CA ASP A 215 -21.99 8.77 -14.28
C ASP A 215 -21.04 8.95 -13.09
N THR A 216 -20.12 8.00 -12.89
CA THR A 216 -19.11 8.05 -11.83
C THR A 216 -17.74 8.48 -12.34
N THR A 217 -17.54 8.51 -13.66
CA THR A 217 -16.30 8.94 -14.31
C THR A 217 -16.30 10.43 -14.62
N GLY A 218 -17.46 11.04 -14.77
CA GLY A 218 -17.63 12.45 -15.09
C GLY A 218 -17.41 12.76 -16.59
N ASP A 219 -17.52 11.74 -17.47
CA ASP A 219 -17.37 11.90 -18.91
C ASP A 219 -18.70 12.17 -19.63
N GLY A 220 -19.79 12.23 -18.89
CA GLY A 220 -21.14 12.48 -19.40
C GLY A 220 -21.86 11.22 -19.90
N VAL A 221 -21.22 10.07 -19.81
CA VAL A 221 -21.80 8.77 -20.12
C VAL A 221 -22.11 8.06 -18.80
N ALA A 222 -23.36 7.61 -18.63
CA ALA A 222 -23.72 6.77 -17.47
C ALA A 222 -22.97 5.45 -17.60
N ASP A 223 -21.85 5.36 -16.92
CA ASP A 223 -20.94 4.26 -17.06
C ASP A 223 -21.10 3.19 -15.97
N GLU A 224 -20.40 2.10 -16.21
CA GLU A 224 -20.33 0.95 -15.31
C GLU A 224 -19.47 1.21 -14.06
N GLY A 225 -19.23 2.48 -13.66
CA GLY A 225 -18.40 2.86 -12.56
C GLY A 225 -18.90 2.33 -11.21
N SER A 226 -18.50 1.13 -10.86
CA SER A 226 -18.76 0.55 -9.54
C SER A 226 -17.46 0.11 -8.87
N LEU A 227 -17.48 -0.02 -7.55
CA LEU A 227 -16.31 -0.53 -6.79
C LEU A 227 -15.90 -1.92 -7.26
N ARG A 228 -16.87 -2.74 -7.65
CA ARG A 228 -16.65 -4.12 -8.11
C ARG A 228 -16.22 -4.17 -9.58
N GLY A 229 -16.88 -3.43 -10.46
CA GLY A 229 -16.63 -3.48 -11.90
C GLY A 229 -15.38 -2.69 -12.32
N SER A 230 -15.15 -1.54 -11.71
CA SER A 230 -14.07 -0.61 -12.06
C SER A 230 -12.97 -0.55 -10.98
N SER A 231 -12.64 -1.69 -10.36
CA SER A 231 -11.71 -1.76 -9.22
C SER A 231 -10.34 -1.16 -9.51
N GLU A 232 -9.83 -1.27 -10.75
CA GLU A 232 -8.54 -0.67 -11.14
C GLU A 232 -8.60 0.85 -11.24
N LEU A 233 -9.70 1.41 -11.76
CA LEU A 233 -9.89 2.86 -11.84
C LEU A 233 -10.00 3.45 -10.44
N VAL A 234 -10.80 2.81 -9.58
CA VAL A 234 -10.96 3.20 -8.17
C VAL A 234 -9.63 3.13 -7.44
N ALA A 235 -8.86 2.05 -7.64
CA ALA A 235 -7.53 1.88 -7.03
C ALA A 235 -6.55 3.00 -7.47
N ARG A 236 -6.56 3.40 -8.74
CA ARG A 236 -5.77 4.54 -9.23
C ARG A 236 -6.20 5.84 -8.56
N ARG A 237 -7.49 6.13 -8.47
CA ARG A 237 -7.99 7.34 -7.77
C ARG A 237 -7.60 7.35 -6.29
N ILE A 238 -7.69 6.19 -5.62
CA ILE A 238 -7.23 6.05 -4.23
C ILE A 238 -5.73 6.35 -4.13
N ARG A 239 -4.90 5.79 -5.03
CA ARG A 239 -3.46 6.06 -5.08
C ARG A 239 -3.18 7.56 -5.23
N ASP A 240 -3.84 8.23 -6.18
CA ASP A 240 -3.62 9.65 -6.47
C ASP A 240 -4.07 10.54 -5.31
N GLU A 241 -5.18 10.20 -4.67
CA GLU A 241 -5.65 10.89 -3.46
C GLU A 241 -4.68 10.69 -2.28
N ILE A 242 -4.14 9.49 -2.06
CA ILE A 242 -3.12 9.26 -1.03
C ILE A 242 -1.86 10.05 -1.38
N GLN A 243 -1.38 9.96 -2.63
CA GLN A 243 -0.16 10.65 -3.08
C GLN A 243 -0.23 12.14 -2.83
N SER A 244 -1.34 12.80 -3.14
CA SER A 244 -1.51 14.24 -2.92
C SER A 244 -1.36 14.65 -1.45
N LYS A 245 -1.73 13.76 -0.53
CA LYS A 245 -1.66 14.00 0.91
C LYS A 245 -0.30 13.69 1.51
N VAL A 246 0.41 12.67 0.99
CA VAL A 246 1.67 12.21 1.57
C VAL A 246 2.91 12.80 0.90
N GLU A 247 2.76 13.56 -0.17
CA GLU A 247 3.84 14.25 -0.87
C GLU A 247 4.60 15.20 0.07
N ALA A 248 3.88 15.91 0.93
CA ALA A 248 4.47 16.76 1.95
C ALA A 248 5.36 16.01 2.94
N ALA A 249 5.06 14.74 3.19
CA ALA A 249 5.87 13.85 4.02
C ALA A 249 7.01 13.15 3.26
N GLY A 250 7.27 13.49 2.01
CA GLY A 250 8.35 12.91 1.21
C GLY A 250 8.17 11.43 0.87
N LEU A 251 6.92 10.97 0.81
CA LEU A 251 6.56 9.59 0.47
C LEU A 251 6.05 9.51 -0.98
N GLU A 252 6.34 8.40 -1.64
CA GLU A 252 5.84 8.08 -2.97
C GLU A 252 4.98 6.82 -2.90
N ILE A 253 3.76 6.92 -3.42
CA ILE A 253 2.86 5.79 -3.56
C ILE A 253 3.02 5.20 -4.95
N ILE A 254 3.50 3.96 -5.00
CA ILE A 254 3.71 3.24 -6.25
C ILE A 254 2.38 2.70 -6.74
N GLU A 255 1.64 2.03 -5.86
CA GLU A 255 0.41 1.35 -6.20
C GLU A 255 -0.52 1.28 -4.97
N ALA A 256 -1.82 1.35 -5.21
CA ALA A 256 -2.85 0.98 -4.25
C ALA A 256 -3.71 -0.13 -4.85
N ARG A 257 -4.08 -1.13 -4.06
CA ARG A 257 -4.95 -2.24 -4.48
C ARG A 257 -6.01 -2.51 -3.44
N ILE A 258 -7.23 -2.76 -3.90
CA ILE A 258 -8.31 -3.23 -3.04
C ILE A 258 -8.06 -4.71 -2.76
N THR A 259 -7.90 -5.08 -1.49
CA THR A 259 -7.63 -6.45 -1.04
C THR A 259 -8.88 -7.18 -0.59
N HIS A 260 -9.85 -6.44 -0.12
CA HIS A 260 -11.14 -6.96 0.35
C HIS A 260 -12.25 -5.99 -0.03
N LEU A 261 -13.35 -6.52 -0.55
CA LEU A 261 -14.55 -5.76 -0.87
C LEU A 261 -15.77 -6.68 -0.71
N ALA A 262 -16.62 -6.36 0.26
CA ALA A 262 -17.84 -7.11 0.54
C ALA A 262 -18.89 -6.19 1.17
N TYR A 263 -20.17 -6.55 1.04
CA TYR A 263 -21.19 -5.93 1.88
C TYR A 263 -20.96 -6.25 3.35
N ALA A 264 -21.28 -5.33 4.23
CA ALA A 264 -21.23 -5.60 5.66
C ALA A 264 -22.19 -6.76 6.01
N PRO A 265 -21.82 -7.63 6.97
CA PRO A 265 -22.59 -8.84 7.28
C PRO A 265 -24.06 -8.58 7.58
N GLU A 266 -24.38 -7.40 8.13
CA GLU A 266 -25.75 -7.02 8.52
C GLU A 266 -26.70 -6.91 7.32
N ILE A 267 -26.19 -6.55 6.15
CA ILE A 267 -26.99 -6.34 4.93
C ILE A 267 -26.71 -7.34 3.82
N ALA A 268 -25.67 -8.17 3.97
CA ALA A 268 -25.21 -9.07 2.91
C ALA A 268 -26.33 -9.98 2.38
N ALA A 269 -27.15 -10.56 3.26
CA ALA A 269 -28.27 -11.43 2.86
C ALA A 269 -29.35 -10.66 2.07
N ALA A 270 -29.71 -9.46 2.53
CA ALA A 270 -30.71 -8.64 1.85
C ALA A 270 -30.21 -8.16 0.48
N MET A 271 -28.92 -7.79 0.37
CA MET A 271 -28.31 -7.38 -0.90
C MET A 271 -28.21 -8.55 -1.89
N LEU A 272 -27.91 -9.76 -1.41
CA LEU A 272 -27.94 -10.96 -2.26
C LEU A 272 -29.35 -11.21 -2.83
N GLN A 273 -30.39 -11.12 -2.02
CA GLN A 273 -31.77 -11.24 -2.48
C GLN A 273 -32.13 -10.18 -3.52
N ARG A 274 -31.70 -8.92 -3.30
CA ARG A 274 -31.90 -7.83 -4.27
C ARG A 274 -31.20 -8.12 -5.59
N GLN A 275 -29.94 -8.58 -5.55
CA GLN A 275 -29.17 -8.94 -6.75
C GLN A 275 -29.85 -10.10 -7.51
N GLN A 276 -30.32 -11.13 -6.80
CA GLN A 276 -31.06 -12.24 -7.41
C GLN A 276 -32.36 -11.77 -8.07
N ALA A 277 -33.11 -10.91 -7.39
CA ALA A 277 -34.36 -10.37 -7.97
C ALA A 277 -34.09 -9.53 -9.23
N ALA A 278 -33.07 -8.65 -9.20
CA ALA A 278 -32.64 -7.86 -10.34
C ALA A 278 -32.22 -8.77 -11.52
N ALA A 279 -31.39 -9.78 -11.26
CA ALA A 279 -30.91 -10.72 -12.26
C ALA A 279 -32.07 -11.51 -12.91
N ILE A 280 -33.11 -11.88 -12.15
CA ILE A 280 -34.31 -12.55 -12.69
C ILE A 280 -35.10 -11.60 -13.59
N ILE A 281 -35.22 -10.33 -13.19
CA ILE A 281 -35.93 -9.32 -14.01
C ILE A 281 -35.18 -9.08 -15.32
N ASP A 282 -33.85 -8.87 -15.24
CA ASP A 282 -33.00 -8.66 -16.41
C ASP A 282 -33.01 -9.87 -17.36
N ALA A 283 -32.92 -11.08 -16.82
CA ALA A 283 -33.05 -12.31 -17.60
C ALA A 283 -34.40 -12.39 -18.32
N ARG A 284 -35.50 -12.07 -17.63
CA ARG A 284 -36.84 -12.06 -18.24
C ARG A 284 -36.97 -11.00 -19.32
N LYS A 285 -36.40 -9.81 -19.11
CA LYS A 285 -36.38 -8.75 -20.11
C LYS A 285 -35.65 -9.21 -21.37
N MET A 286 -34.47 -9.81 -21.24
CA MET A 286 -33.73 -10.37 -22.39
C MET A 286 -34.50 -11.47 -23.12
N ILE A 287 -35.19 -12.34 -22.38
CA ILE A 287 -36.05 -13.38 -23.00
C ILE A 287 -37.19 -12.74 -23.83
N VAL A 288 -37.85 -11.74 -23.27
CA VAL A 288 -38.93 -11.03 -23.97
C VAL A 288 -38.42 -10.29 -25.21
N GLU A 289 -37.32 -9.55 -25.07
CA GLU A 289 -36.69 -8.83 -26.20
C GLU A 289 -36.26 -9.82 -27.31
N GLY A 290 -35.62 -10.94 -26.91
CA GLY A 290 -35.24 -12.00 -27.83
C GLY A 290 -36.44 -12.65 -28.51
N ALA A 291 -37.53 -12.93 -27.78
CA ALA A 291 -38.77 -13.48 -28.32
C ALA A 291 -39.42 -12.53 -29.32
N VAL A 292 -39.53 -11.25 -29.00
CA VAL A 292 -40.06 -10.22 -29.91
C VAL A 292 -39.21 -10.16 -31.20
N GLY A 293 -37.86 -10.15 -31.07
CA GLY A 293 -36.96 -10.17 -32.22
C GLY A 293 -37.14 -11.41 -33.11
N MET A 294 -37.26 -12.60 -32.50
CA MET A 294 -37.51 -13.85 -33.24
C MET A 294 -38.87 -13.87 -33.94
N VAL A 295 -39.93 -13.39 -33.29
CA VAL A 295 -41.28 -13.30 -33.89
C VAL A 295 -41.27 -12.30 -35.04
N SER A 296 -40.65 -11.14 -34.85
CA SER A 296 -40.55 -10.12 -35.93
C SER A 296 -39.84 -10.68 -37.15
N LEU A 297 -38.66 -11.35 -36.94
CA LEU A 297 -37.89 -11.98 -38.00
C LEU A 297 -38.67 -13.10 -38.71
N ALA A 298 -39.43 -13.90 -37.97
CA ALA A 298 -40.25 -14.97 -38.54
C ALA A 298 -41.35 -14.41 -39.41
N LEU A 299 -42.06 -13.37 -38.98
CA LEU A 299 -43.11 -12.70 -39.75
C LEU A 299 -42.55 -12.04 -41.03
N GLU A 300 -41.39 -11.37 -40.92
CA GLU A 300 -40.71 -10.76 -42.06
C GLU A 300 -40.33 -11.80 -43.12
N LYS A 301 -39.76 -12.93 -42.73
CA LYS A 301 -39.38 -14.01 -43.64
C LYS A 301 -40.57 -14.68 -44.28
N LEU A 302 -41.64 -14.97 -43.53
CA LEU A 302 -42.85 -15.56 -44.05
C LEU A 302 -43.56 -14.64 -45.06
N SER A 303 -43.48 -13.34 -44.85
CA SER A 303 -44.04 -12.32 -45.77
C SER A 303 -43.17 -12.15 -47.03
N ALA A 304 -41.82 -12.21 -46.88
CA ALA A 304 -40.89 -12.04 -48.01
C ALA A 304 -40.88 -13.26 -48.94
N ASP A 305 -40.99 -14.46 -48.39
CA ASP A 305 -40.96 -15.72 -49.15
C ASP A 305 -42.32 -16.11 -49.74
N GLU A 306 -43.39 -15.27 -49.62
CA GLU A 306 -44.75 -15.52 -50.07
C GLU A 306 -45.32 -16.90 -49.68
N VAL A 307 -44.84 -17.47 -48.57
CA VAL A 307 -45.19 -18.82 -48.12
C VAL A 307 -46.67 -18.92 -47.69
N VAL A 308 -47.17 -17.84 -47.10
CA VAL A 308 -48.59 -17.76 -46.65
C VAL A 308 -49.07 -16.30 -46.67
N GLU A 309 -50.23 -16.03 -47.34
CA GLU A 309 -50.94 -14.77 -47.14
C GLU A 309 -51.59 -14.76 -45.75
N LEU A 310 -51.04 -14.01 -44.82
CA LEU A 310 -51.54 -13.86 -43.45
C LEU A 310 -52.34 -12.55 -43.38
N ASP A 311 -53.60 -12.64 -43.05
CA ASP A 311 -54.41 -11.49 -42.63
C ASP A 311 -53.98 -11.02 -41.24
N GLU A 312 -54.30 -9.79 -40.84
CA GLU A 312 -53.88 -9.19 -39.58
C GLU A 312 -54.35 -10.00 -38.35
N GLU A 313 -55.52 -10.66 -38.44
CA GLU A 313 -56.06 -11.46 -37.34
C GLU A 313 -55.21 -12.75 -37.11
N ARG A 314 -54.86 -13.43 -38.21
CA ARG A 314 -54.00 -14.61 -38.15
C ARG A 314 -52.55 -14.28 -37.73
N LYS A 315 -52.03 -13.13 -38.17
CA LYS A 315 -50.73 -12.63 -37.66
C LYS A 315 -50.76 -12.43 -36.16
N ALA A 316 -51.77 -11.74 -35.63
CA ALA A 316 -51.93 -11.49 -34.21
C ALA A 316 -52.04 -12.80 -33.41
N GLN A 317 -52.75 -13.79 -33.92
CA GLN A 317 -52.89 -15.09 -33.26
C GLN A 317 -51.59 -15.89 -33.27
N MET A 318 -50.83 -15.83 -34.38
CA MET A 318 -49.51 -16.46 -34.48
C MET A 318 -48.50 -15.80 -33.55
N VAL A 319 -48.46 -14.47 -33.47
CA VAL A 319 -47.63 -13.71 -32.52
C VAL A 319 -47.94 -14.11 -31.09
N SER A 320 -49.19 -14.16 -30.70
CA SER A 320 -49.63 -14.56 -29.36
C SER A 320 -49.16 -15.97 -29.02
N ASN A 321 -49.35 -16.94 -29.92
CA ASN A 321 -48.93 -18.32 -29.70
C ASN A 321 -47.41 -18.46 -29.59
N LEU A 322 -46.65 -17.80 -30.48
CA LEU A 322 -45.19 -17.82 -30.44
C LEU A 322 -44.63 -17.15 -29.18
N MET A 323 -45.20 -16.02 -28.77
CA MET A 323 -44.81 -15.34 -27.55
C MET A 323 -45.04 -16.19 -26.30
N VAL A 324 -46.18 -16.91 -26.22
CA VAL A 324 -46.44 -17.82 -25.11
C VAL A 324 -45.41 -18.95 -25.05
N VAL A 325 -45.05 -19.53 -26.19
CA VAL A 325 -44.06 -20.60 -26.27
C VAL A 325 -42.66 -20.10 -25.92
N LEU A 326 -42.25 -18.97 -26.49
CA LEU A 326 -40.90 -18.42 -26.33
C LEU A 326 -40.68 -17.80 -24.96
N CYS A 327 -41.70 -17.20 -24.32
CA CYS A 327 -41.60 -16.60 -22.99
C CYS A 327 -41.94 -17.57 -21.84
N SER A 328 -42.36 -18.80 -22.14
CA SER A 328 -42.71 -19.80 -21.14
C SER A 328 -41.49 -20.37 -20.46
N ASN A 329 -41.55 -20.58 -19.13
CA ASN A 329 -40.50 -21.24 -18.34
C ASN A 329 -40.62 -22.78 -18.35
N LYS A 330 -41.58 -23.35 -19.03
CA LYS A 330 -41.83 -24.79 -19.16
C LYS A 330 -41.78 -25.19 -20.62
N ASP A 331 -41.25 -26.37 -20.89
CA ASP A 331 -41.29 -26.96 -22.21
C ASP A 331 -42.75 -26.99 -22.68
N ALA A 332 -43.03 -26.28 -23.79
CA ALA A 332 -44.38 -26.27 -24.39
C ALA A 332 -44.66 -27.65 -24.95
N GLN A 333 -45.67 -28.32 -24.42
CA GLN A 333 -46.18 -29.53 -25.05
C GLN A 333 -47.11 -29.10 -26.20
N PRO A 334 -46.75 -29.35 -27.46
CA PRO A 334 -47.62 -29.03 -28.58
C PRO A 334 -48.88 -29.92 -28.53
N ILE A 335 -50.04 -29.32 -28.27
CA ILE A 335 -51.31 -29.98 -28.43
C ILE A 335 -51.74 -29.75 -29.89
N VAL A 336 -51.59 -30.77 -30.70
CA VAL A 336 -52.08 -30.75 -32.07
C VAL A 336 -53.59 -30.99 -32.00
N ASN A 337 -54.36 -29.93 -32.23
CA ASN A 337 -55.78 -30.06 -32.36
C ASN A 337 -56.11 -30.57 -33.82
N SER A 338 -56.33 -31.88 -33.95
CA SER A 338 -56.67 -32.51 -35.21
C SER A 338 -58.17 -32.37 -35.55
N GLY A 339 -58.85 -31.39 -34.96
CA GLY A 339 -60.25 -31.07 -35.26
C GLY A 339 -60.42 -30.69 -36.71
N SER A 340 -61.42 -31.20 -37.31
CA SER A 340 -61.78 -31.15 -38.73
C SER A 340 -61.72 -29.73 -39.33
N ILE A 341 -61.05 -29.64 -40.47
CA ILE A 341 -60.93 -28.42 -41.29
C ILE A 341 -62.32 -28.03 -41.91
N TYR A 342 -63.32 -28.78 -41.62
CA TYR A 342 -64.69 -28.54 -42.10
C TYR A 342 -65.66 -28.49 -40.92
N GLY A 343 -66.00 -27.29 -40.50
CA GLY A 343 -67.06 -26.98 -39.60
C GLY A 343 -67.53 -25.55 -39.92
#